data_49ee18f00d85f0b7d21c2247930c7ae9
#
_entry.id   49ee18f00d85f0b7d21c2247930c7ae9
#
_cell.length_a   1.000
_cell.length_b   1.000
_cell.length_c   1.000
_cell.angle_alpha   90.00
_cell.angle_beta   90.00
_cell.angle_gamma   90.00
#
_symmetry.space_group_name_H-M   'P 1'
#
loop_
_entity.id
_entity.type
_entity.pdbx_description
1 polymer ?
#
loop_
_entity_poly.entity_id
_entity_poly.type
_entity_poly.pdbx_seq_one_letter_code
_entity_poly.pdbx_strand_id
1 'polypeptide(L)'
;LSRRQRQMCIRDSHLPHPVSATHPRMALQDRAAQFSPFAALAGYDDALRETARRTDRFVELDEDRKQEIDRQISYLQQHPLDTVPVKIIYFVPDEKKDGGSYTAVEGCVRKIDENTKSLRIQGTEIPVERIYGIDFL
;
A
#
# COMPACT_ATOMS: atom_id res chain seq x y z
N LEU A 1 12.84 5.94 30.92
CA LEU A 1 13.07 7.33 31.28
C LEU A 1 12.44 7.63 32.63
N SER A 2 13.23 8.18 33.57
CA SER A 2 12.73 8.54 34.92
C SER A 2 11.66 9.66 34.84
N ARG A 3 10.85 9.76 35.88
CA ARG A 3 9.80 10.81 35.95
C ARG A 3 10.40 12.23 35.80
N ARG A 4 11.62 12.46 36.31
CA ARG A 4 12.35 13.72 36.17
C ARG A 4 12.78 14.01 34.73
N GLN A 5 13.24 13.00 34.01
CA GLN A 5 13.63 13.13 32.57
C GLN A 5 12.43 13.47 31.69
N ARG A 6 11.24 12.86 31.96
CA ARG A 6 10.01 13.18 31.22
C ARG A 6 9.54 14.63 31.48
N GLN A 7 9.68 15.13 32.72
CA GLN A 7 9.31 16.51 33.05
C GLN A 7 10.27 17.53 32.43
N MET A 8 11.58 17.22 32.33
CA MET A 8 12.53 18.06 31.61
C MET A 8 12.17 18.17 30.12
N CYS A 9 11.91 17.05 29.45
CA CYS A 9 11.53 17.07 28.04
C CYS A 9 10.26 17.88 27.74
N ILE A 10 9.26 17.85 28.64
CA ILE A 10 8.01 18.60 28.45
C ILE A 10 8.24 20.11 28.74
N ARG A 11 9.04 20.45 29.74
CA ARG A 11 9.34 21.85 30.10
C ARG A 11 10.18 22.57 29.06
N ASP A 12 11.10 21.83 28.43
CA ASP A 12 12.08 22.40 27.50
C ASP A 12 11.58 22.37 26.03
N SER A 13 10.41 21.77 25.77
CA SER A 13 9.83 21.70 24.42
C SER A 13 9.50 23.09 23.82
N HIS A 14 9.30 24.10 24.64
CA HIS A 14 9.00 25.47 24.20
C HIS A 14 10.22 26.40 24.21
N LEU A 15 11.38 25.91 24.66
CA LEU A 15 12.60 26.70 24.64
C LEU A 15 13.16 26.84 23.24
N PRO A 16 13.73 27.99 22.87
CA PRO A 16 14.41 28.14 21.60
C PRO A 16 15.58 27.16 21.53
N HIS A 17 15.84 26.65 20.33
CA HIS A 17 16.90 25.70 20.08
C HIS A 17 18.25 26.25 20.61
N PRO A 18 19.01 25.47 21.40
CA PRO A 18 20.28 25.94 21.95
C PRO A 18 21.29 26.24 20.82
N VAL A 19 21.90 27.40 20.89
CA VAL A 19 22.96 27.82 19.98
C VAL A 19 24.27 27.83 20.73
N SER A 20 25.26 27.06 20.25
CA SER A 20 26.58 27.04 20.87
C SER A 20 27.30 28.38 20.69
N ALA A 21 27.85 28.91 21.76
CA ALA A 21 28.66 30.12 21.72
C ALA A 21 30.10 29.85 21.19
N THR A 22 30.59 28.63 21.34
CA THR A 22 31.95 28.22 20.98
C THR A 22 32.07 27.48 19.63
N HIS A 23 30.99 26.84 19.20
CA HIS A 23 30.97 26.09 17.95
C HIS A 23 29.91 26.65 17.02
N PRO A 24 30.29 27.37 15.94
CA PRO A 24 29.33 27.86 14.96
C PRO A 24 28.60 26.70 14.30
N ARG A 25 27.36 26.94 13.88
CA ARG A 25 26.60 25.92 13.13
C ARG A 25 27.29 25.62 11.83
N MET A 26 27.42 24.33 11.55
CA MET A 26 27.87 23.86 10.25
C MET A 26 26.97 24.38 9.13
N ALA A 27 27.55 24.84 8.04
CA ALA A 27 26.79 25.27 6.86
C ALA A 27 25.90 24.14 6.32
N LEU A 28 24.78 24.50 5.71
CA LEU A 28 23.82 23.51 5.19
C LEU A 28 24.45 22.56 4.16
N GLN A 29 25.36 23.09 3.35
CA GLN A 29 26.11 22.30 2.36
C GLN A 29 27.04 21.27 3.00
N ASP A 30 27.75 21.67 4.06
CA ASP A 30 28.66 20.78 4.78
C ASP A 30 27.89 19.69 5.53
N ARG A 31 26.71 20.02 6.06
CA ARG A 31 25.81 19.03 6.67
C ARG A 31 25.27 18.04 5.63
N ALA A 32 24.90 18.50 4.44
CA ALA A 32 24.47 17.63 3.35
C ALA A 32 25.64 16.75 2.86
N ALA A 33 26.86 17.29 2.80
CA ALA A 33 28.04 16.55 2.40
C ALA A 33 28.40 15.39 3.35
N GLN A 34 28.00 15.44 4.62
CA GLN A 34 28.19 14.33 5.57
C GLN A 34 27.44 13.05 5.14
N PHE A 35 26.34 13.18 4.42
CA PHE A 35 25.56 12.06 3.91
C PHE A 35 25.96 11.64 2.48
N SER A 36 26.83 12.41 1.83
CA SER A 36 27.33 12.13 0.48
C SER A 36 27.96 10.72 0.32
N PRO A 37 28.74 10.20 1.29
CA PRO A 37 29.29 8.86 1.19
C PRO A 37 28.22 7.77 1.14
N PHE A 38 27.08 7.98 1.76
CA PHE A 38 25.97 7.02 1.73
C PHE A 38 25.28 6.94 0.38
N ALA A 39 25.21 8.06 -0.34
CA ALA A 39 24.65 8.09 -1.69
C ALA A 39 25.53 7.35 -2.71
N ALA A 40 26.80 7.13 -2.41
CA ALA A 40 27.73 6.36 -3.25
C ALA A 40 27.59 4.84 -3.05
N LEU A 41 26.88 4.37 -2.04
CA LEU A 41 26.63 2.95 -1.82
C LEU A 41 25.63 2.44 -2.84
N ALA A 42 26.02 1.43 -3.60
CA ALA A 42 25.13 0.77 -4.55
C ALA A 42 23.88 0.22 -3.84
N GLY A 43 22.68 0.61 -4.33
CA GLY A 43 21.40 0.19 -3.75
C GLY A 43 20.90 1.01 -2.57
N TYR A 44 21.64 2.03 -2.08
CA TYR A 44 21.17 2.87 -0.97
C TYR A 44 19.89 3.64 -1.30
N ASP A 45 19.84 4.24 -2.49
CA ASP A 45 18.65 4.96 -2.97
C ASP A 45 17.44 4.02 -3.13
N ASP A 46 17.68 2.81 -3.61
CA ASP A 46 16.62 1.80 -3.76
C ASP A 46 16.11 1.33 -2.40
N ALA A 47 16.99 1.17 -1.42
CA ALA A 47 16.62 0.85 -0.04
C ALA A 47 15.80 1.98 0.61
N LEU A 48 16.18 3.24 0.37
CA LEU A 48 15.41 4.40 0.84
C LEU A 48 14.04 4.49 0.19
N ARG A 49 13.95 4.29 -1.13
CA ARG A 49 12.68 4.28 -1.86
C ARG A 49 11.78 3.16 -1.37
N GLU A 50 12.33 1.96 -1.18
CA GLU A 50 11.59 0.84 -0.65
C GLU A 50 11.10 1.09 0.78
N THR A 51 11.92 1.71 1.64
CA THR A 51 11.52 2.08 3.00
C THR A 51 10.40 3.12 3.00
N ALA A 52 10.45 4.09 2.09
CA ALA A 52 9.45 5.14 1.96
C ALA A 52 8.17 4.68 1.24
N ARG A 53 8.21 3.57 0.51
CA ARG A 53 7.06 3.01 -0.21
C ARG A 53 5.96 2.63 0.78
N ARG A 54 4.78 3.18 0.57
CA ARG A 54 3.60 2.88 1.39
C ARG A 54 2.85 1.69 0.79
N THR A 55 2.31 0.85 1.65
CA THR A 55 1.37 -0.22 1.32
C THR A 55 0.04 0.08 1.98
N ASP A 56 -1.03 -0.32 1.34
CA ASP A 56 -2.37 -0.28 1.91
C ASP A 56 -2.61 -1.53 2.75
N ARG A 57 -3.48 -1.41 3.74
CA ARG A 57 -3.94 -2.57 4.50
C ARG A 57 -5.07 -3.26 3.75
N PHE A 58 -5.09 -4.58 3.81
CA PHE A 58 -6.25 -5.33 3.37
C PHE A 58 -7.46 -4.97 4.23
N VAL A 59 -8.55 -4.55 3.58
CA VAL A 59 -9.82 -4.24 4.23
C VAL A 59 -10.71 -5.47 4.13
N GLU A 60 -11.01 -6.07 5.27
CA GLU A 60 -11.99 -7.14 5.33
C GLU A 60 -13.39 -6.57 5.06
N LEU A 61 -14.06 -7.13 4.06
CA LEU A 61 -15.41 -6.71 3.68
C LEU A 61 -16.43 -7.24 4.68
N ASP A 62 -17.46 -6.44 4.92
CA ASP A 62 -18.63 -6.88 5.65
C ASP A 62 -19.45 -7.92 4.87
N GLU A 63 -20.37 -8.60 5.53
CA GLU A 63 -21.17 -9.67 4.93
C GLU A 63 -22.11 -9.15 3.83
N ASP A 64 -22.62 -7.94 3.94
CA ASP A 64 -23.48 -7.35 2.92
C ASP A 64 -22.71 -7.12 1.61
N ARG A 65 -21.47 -6.65 1.73
CA ARG A 65 -20.58 -6.43 0.57
C ARG A 65 -20.14 -7.74 -0.06
N LYS A 66 -19.83 -8.75 0.73
CA LYS A 66 -19.53 -10.10 0.23
C LYS A 66 -20.69 -10.69 -0.54
N GLN A 67 -21.92 -10.59 0.00
CA GLN A 67 -23.12 -11.05 -0.69
C GLN A 67 -23.38 -10.31 -1.99
N GLU A 68 -23.08 -9.01 -2.05
CA GLU A 68 -23.20 -8.24 -3.27
C GLU A 68 -22.22 -8.74 -4.34
N ILE A 69 -20.97 -8.97 -3.99
CA ILE A 69 -19.97 -9.55 -4.89
C ILE A 69 -20.40 -10.94 -5.37
N ASP A 70 -20.91 -11.79 -4.49
CA ASP A 70 -21.40 -13.12 -4.85
C ASP A 70 -22.59 -13.06 -5.83
N ARG A 71 -23.51 -12.12 -5.65
CA ARG A 71 -24.61 -11.86 -6.61
C ARG A 71 -24.08 -11.43 -7.97
N GLN A 72 -23.10 -10.54 -7.99
CA GLN A 72 -22.46 -10.05 -9.22
C GLN A 72 -21.72 -11.17 -9.96
N ILE A 73 -21.01 -12.02 -9.24
CA ILE A 73 -20.35 -13.21 -9.80
C ILE A 73 -21.41 -14.19 -10.36
N SER A 74 -22.49 -14.43 -9.62
CA SER A 74 -23.57 -15.32 -10.07
C SER A 74 -24.25 -14.77 -11.32
N TYR A 75 -24.40 -13.44 -11.42
CA TYR A 75 -24.89 -12.80 -12.63
C TYR A 75 -23.95 -13.03 -13.82
N LEU A 76 -22.64 -12.89 -13.63
CA LEU A 76 -21.65 -13.15 -14.69
C LEU A 76 -21.64 -14.61 -15.12
N GLN A 77 -21.87 -15.56 -14.22
CA GLN A 77 -21.98 -17.00 -14.56
C GLN A 77 -23.19 -17.32 -15.43
N GLN A 78 -24.29 -16.58 -15.28
CA GLN A 78 -25.54 -16.80 -16.04
C GLN A 78 -25.49 -16.16 -17.44
N HIS A 79 -24.53 -15.31 -17.71
CA HIS A 79 -24.36 -14.65 -19.01
C HIS A 79 -23.17 -15.23 -19.78
N PRO A 80 -23.18 -15.15 -21.11
CA PRO A 80 -22.04 -15.60 -21.89
C PRO A 80 -20.78 -14.84 -21.46
N LEU A 81 -19.76 -15.61 -21.07
CA LEU A 81 -18.45 -15.04 -20.75
C LEU A 81 -17.92 -14.26 -21.96
N ASP A 82 -17.11 -13.25 -21.76
CA ASP A 82 -16.62 -12.30 -22.78
C ASP A 82 -17.64 -11.28 -23.33
N THR A 83 -18.88 -11.25 -22.83
CA THR A 83 -19.88 -10.28 -23.33
C THR A 83 -20.14 -9.11 -22.40
N VAL A 84 -19.93 -9.29 -21.10
CA VAL A 84 -20.22 -8.27 -20.09
C VAL A 84 -18.90 -7.62 -19.65
N PRO A 85 -18.66 -6.35 -20.05
CA PRO A 85 -17.47 -5.63 -19.57
C PRO A 85 -17.67 -5.23 -18.13
N VAL A 86 -16.63 -5.48 -17.32
CA VAL A 86 -16.60 -5.15 -15.88
C VAL A 86 -15.29 -4.50 -15.51
N LYS A 87 -15.33 -3.73 -14.45
CA LYS A 87 -14.17 -3.22 -13.74
C LYS A 87 -14.10 -3.92 -12.39
N ILE A 88 -13.03 -4.65 -12.15
CA ILE A 88 -12.79 -5.37 -10.89
C ILE A 88 -11.70 -4.65 -10.13
N ILE A 89 -12.01 -4.25 -8.90
CA ILE A 89 -11.03 -3.71 -7.95
C ILE A 89 -10.67 -4.83 -6.98
N TYR A 90 -9.39 -5.14 -6.89
CA TYR A 90 -8.91 -6.24 -6.06
C TYR A 90 -7.61 -5.90 -5.35
N PHE A 91 -7.34 -6.59 -4.26
CA PHE A 91 -6.14 -6.41 -3.45
C PHE A 91 -5.01 -7.31 -3.93
N VAL A 92 -3.84 -6.72 -4.15
CA VAL A 92 -2.60 -7.42 -4.48
C VAL A 92 -1.66 -7.32 -3.29
N PRO A 93 -1.35 -8.43 -2.60
CA PRO A 93 -0.40 -8.42 -1.49
C PRO A 93 0.98 -8.00 -1.95
N ASP A 94 1.70 -7.32 -1.10
CA ASP A 94 3.10 -6.97 -1.35
C ASP A 94 4.01 -8.16 -0.99
N GLU A 95 5.05 -8.37 -1.77
CA GLU A 95 6.00 -9.47 -1.55
C GLU A 95 7.02 -9.19 -0.44
N LYS A 96 7.26 -7.92 -0.12
CA LYS A 96 8.35 -7.49 0.76
C LYS A 96 7.87 -6.84 2.05
N LYS A 97 6.65 -6.29 2.05
CA LYS A 97 6.08 -5.56 3.17
C LYS A 97 4.71 -6.10 3.55
N ASP A 98 4.35 -5.90 4.81
CA ASP A 98 2.98 -6.13 5.24
C ASP A 98 2.02 -5.19 4.52
N GLY A 99 0.89 -5.73 4.05
CA GLY A 99 -0.09 -5.02 3.24
C GLY A 99 0.05 -5.31 1.75
N GLY A 100 -0.35 -4.36 0.92
CA GLY A 100 -0.35 -4.48 -0.53
C GLY A 100 -0.89 -3.23 -1.21
N SER A 101 -1.54 -3.41 -2.34
CA SER A 101 -2.17 -2.32 -3.08
C SER A 101 -3.49 -2.76 -3.70
N TYR A 102 -4.43 -1.83 -3.82
CA TYR A 102 -5.64 -2.05 -4.60
C TYR A 102 -5.38 -1.72 -6.06
N THR A 103 -5.67 -2.68 -6.91
CA THR A 103 -5.49 -2.56 -8.37
C THR A 103 -6.83 -2.76 -9.04
N ALA A 104 -7.08 -2.03 -10.11
CA ALA A 104 -8.27 -2.19 -10.94
C ALA A 104 -7.90 -2.81 -12.28
N VAL A 105 -8.72 -3.74 -12.75
CA VAL A 105 -8.65 -4.31 -14.09
C VAL A 105 -10.01 -4.17 -14.76
N GLU A 106 -10.02 -3.74 -16.01
CA GLU A 106 -11.23 -3.56 -16.81
C GLU A 106 -11.24 -4.54 -17.97
N GLY A 107 -12.38 -5.13 -18.27
CA GLY A 107 -12.53 -6.05 -19.39
C GLY A 107 -13.64 -7.06 -19.17
N CYS A 108 -13.68 -8.09 -20.01
CA CYS A 108 -14.66 -9.16 -19.86
C CYS A 108 -14.05 -10.36 -19.12
N VAL A 109 -14.82 -10.98 -18.24
CA VAL A 109 -14.41 -12.17 -17.51
C VAL A 109 -14.41 -13.35 -18.47
N ARG A 110 -13.28 -14.03 -18.60
CA ARG A 110 -13.12 -15.18 -19.51
C ARG A 110 -13.37 -16.52 -18.87
N LYS A 111 -13.09 -16.63 -17.57
CA LYS A 111 -13.27 -17.86 -16.83
C LYS A 111 -13.62 -17.55 -15.39
N ILE A 112 -14.56 -18.32 -14.85
CA ILE A 112 -14.87 -18.37 -13.42
C ILE A 112 -14.59 -19.79 -12.98
N ASP A 113 -13.72 -19.96 -12.01
CA ASP A 113 -13.33 -21.26 -11.47
C ASP A 113 -13.88 -21.40 -10.05
N GLU A 114 -14.87 -22.29 -9.90
CA GLU A 114 -15.53 -22.53 -8.61
C GLU A 114 -14.63 -23.31 -7.64
N ASN A 115 -13.73 -24.15 -8.16
CA ASN A 115 -12.86 -24.97 -7.32
C ASN A 115 -11.76 -24.12 -6.67
N THR A 116 -11.18 -23.20 -7.44
CA THR A 116 -10.14 -22.28 -6.96
C THR A 116 -10.72 -20.99 -6.42
N LYS A 117 -12.04 -20.78 -6.53
CA LYS A 117 -12.73 -19.52 -6.21
C LYS A 117 -12.00 -18.33 -6.80
N SER A 118 -11.77 -18.37 -8.11
CA SER A 118 -11.05 -17.32 -8.82
C SER A 118 -11.75 -16.89 -10.10
N LEU A 119 -11.53 -15.64 -10.50
CA LEU A 119 -11.96 -15.05 -11.75
C LEU A 119 -10.74 -14.80 -12.64
N ARG A 120 -10.86 -15.08 -13.94
CA ARG A 120 -9.82 -14.74 -14.92
C ARG A 120 -10.30 -13.64 -15.85
N ILE A 121 -9.58 -12.53 -15.87
CA ILE A 121 -9.82 -11.37 -16.72
C ILE A 121 -8.50 -10.93 -17.35
N GLN A 122 -8.46 -10.72 -18.65
CA GLN A 122 -7.25 -10.30 -19.41
C GLN A 122 -5.97 -11.12 -19.09
N GLY A 123 -6.11 -12.39 -18.74
CA GLY A 123 -4.96 -13.25 -18.38
C GLY A 123 -4.57 -13.18 -16.88
N THR A 124 -5.14 -12.26 -16.12
CA THR A 124 -4.93 -12.16 -14.68
C THR A 124 -5.95 -13.04 -13.94
N GLU A 125 -5.46 -13.84 -13.01
CA GLU A 125 -6.29 -14.65 -12.12
C GLU A 125 -6.45 -13.94 -10.78
N ILE A 126 -7.71 -13.70 -10.39
CA ILE A 126 -8.07 -12.92 -9.21
C ILE A 126 -8.86 -13.81 -8.25
N PRO A 127 -8.34 -14.12 -7.06
CA PRO A 127 -9.10 -14.82 -6.03
C PRO A 127 -10.30 -13.97 -5.58
N VAL A 128 -11.46 -14.60 -5.45
CA VAL A 128 -12.72 -13.92 -5.04
C VAL A 128 -12.56 -13.22 -3.68
N GLU A 129 -11.84 -13.84 -2.76
CA GLU A 129 -11.57 -13.28 -1.42
C GLU A 129 -10.82 -11.95 -1.42
N ARG A 130 -10.10 -11.63 -2.52
CA ARG A 130 -9.33 -10.39 -2.68
C ARG A 130 -10.07 -9.32 -3.46
N ILE A 131 -11.26 -9.62 -3.96
CA ILE A 131 -12.08 -8.66 -4.70
C ILE A 131 -12.68 -7.68 -3.71
N TYR A 132 -12.45 -6.40 -3.93
CA TYR A 132 -13.04 -5.30 -3.17
C TYR A 132 -14.36 -4.83 -3.77
N GLY A 133 -14.49 -4.88 -5.08
CA GLY A 133 -15.70 -4.52 -5.78
C GLY A 133 -15.68 -4.86 -7.26
N ILE A 134 -16.86 -5.02 -7.82
CA ILE A 134 -17.09 -5.26 -9.25
C ILE A 134 -18.07 -4.19 -9.74
N ASP A 135 -17.72 -3.44 -10.76
CA ASP A 135 -18.56 -2.47 -11.42
C ASP A 135 -18.86 -2.94 -12.85
N PHE A 136 -20.09 -2.94 -13.28
CA PHE A 136 -20.50 -3.20 -14.67
C PHE A 136 -20.33 -1.93 -15.50
N LEU A 137 -19.68 -2.02 -16.66
CA LEU A 137 -19.38 -0.91 -17.57
C LEU A 137 -20.41 -0.74 -18.66
#